data_a5e6e503a81bc1a30f0d30cb63447ed3
#
_entry.id   a5e6e503a81bc1a30f0d30cb63447ed3
#
_cell.length_a   1.000
_cell.length_b   1.000
_cell.length_c   1.000
_cell.angle_alpha   90.00
_cell.angle_beta   90.00
_cell.angle_gamma   90.00
#
_symmetry.space_group_name_H-M   'P 1'
#
loop_
_entity.id
_entity.type
_entity.pdbx_description
1 polymer ?
#
loop_
_entity_poly.entity_id
_entity_poly.type
_entity_poly.pdbx_seq_one_letter_code
_entity_poly.pdbx_strand_id
1 'polypeptide(L)'
;MDRSQQNFHNMVRTVLRTRIDHAAATATPPALVRYFNRVAELEAVMNASRRALGIGLAPVTETKNLLKEPAVMAVCLVMGMVEAHASETGKTKLALEAHVVPSDFEGGELDAANQMLNLLQLITSPILTVLKADHGLTDAALTEARGMVDEFANAVGSPRSAFANQTGHQAIIDFVIPEIRRVLETQLDPMARQFDLKPTDSGSITKKMWFDAYTAARVIVDLAPGSGGETPTVPGGNGGGTPPPTP
;
A
#
# COMPACT_ATOMS: atom_id res chain seq x y z
N MET A 1 4.75 -5.67 6.07
CA MET A 1 6.04 -5.45 6.77
C MET A 1 5.88 -5.88 8.21
N ASP A 2 6.66 -6.82 8.68
CA ASP A 2 6.62 -7.29 10.06
C ASP A 2 7.32 -6.29 11.01
N ARG A 3 7.23 -6.58 12.31
CA ARG A 3 7.78 -5.71 13.36
C ARG A 3 9.32 -5.60 13.28
N SER A 4 10.02 -6.69 12.96
CA SER A 4 11.47 -6.68 12.83
C SER A 4 11.92 -5.79 11.68
N GLN A 5 11.25 -5.90 10.53
CA GLN A 5 11.47 -5.03 9.37
C GLN A 5 11.21 -3.56 9.71
N GLN A 6 10.20 -3.29 10.55
CA GLN A 6 9.85 -1.94 10.97
C GLN A 6 10.90 -1.33 11.89
N ASN A 7 11.39 -2.11 12.87
CA ASN A 7 12.45 -1.69 13.76
C ASN A 7 13.77 -1.46 12.99
N PHE A 8 14.08 -2.34 12.03
CA PHE A 8 15.22 -2.14 11.13
C PHE A 8 15.10 -0.84 10.33
N HIS A 9 13.94 -0.56 9.74
CA HIS A 9 13.71 0.69 9.02
C HIS A 9 13.90 1.92 9.91
N ASN A 10 13.39 1.90 11.12
CA ASN A 10 13.56 2.99 12.07
C ASN A 10 15.04 3.19 12.42
N MET A 11 15.80 2.12 12.64
CA MET A 11 17.25 2.17 12.83
C MET A 11 17.96 2.83 11.65
N VAL A 12 17.65 2.41 10.42
CA VAL A 12 18.23 2.99 9.20
C VAL A 12 17.96 4.49 9.10
N ARG A 13 16.74 4.92 9.36
CA ARG A 13 16.38 6.35 9.37
C ARG A 13 17.15 7.13 10.42
N THR A 14 17.35 6.57 11.60
CA THR A 14 18.14 7.19 12.67
C THR A 14 19.59 7.31 12.24
N VAL A 15 20.17 6.27 11.63
CA VAL A 15 21.52 6.31 11.07
C VAL A 15 21.67 7.42 10.01
N LEU A 16 20.71 7.53 9.09
CA LEU A 16 20.73 8.60 8.09
C LEU A 16 20.59 9.99 8.71
N ARG A 17 19.85 10.11 9.80
CA ARG A 17 19.69 11.35 10.52
C ARG A 17 21.01 11.82 11.16
N THR A 18 21.82 10.90 11.72
CA THR A 18 23.13 11.26 12.30
C THR A 18 24.05 11.91 11.28
N ARG A 19 23.97 11.51 9.99
CA ARG A 19 24.73 12.17 8.92
C ARG A 19 24.33 13.63 8.73
N ILE A 20 23.03 13.92 8.79
CA ILE A 20 22.50 15.29 8.61
C ILE A 20 22.94 16.15 9.79
N ASP A 21 22.75 15.63 10.99
CA ASP A 21 23.03 16.35 12.24
C ASP A 21 24.54 16.61 12.43
N HIS A 22 25.41 15.77 11.81
CA HIS A 22 26.87 15.87 11.86
C HIS A 22 27.49 16.02 10.46
N ALA A 23 26.89 16.85 9.59
CA ALA A 23 27.29 16.98 8.17
C ALA A 23 28.79 17.30 7.99
N ALA A 24 29.35 18.16 8.82
CA ALA A 24 30.78 18.51 8.76
C ALA A 24 31.71 17.32 9.04
N ALA A 25 31.36 16.47 10.00
CA ALA A 25 32.13 15.26 10.33
C ALA A 25 32.07 14.21 9.22
N THR A 26 30.94 14.10 8.54
CA THR A 26 30.64 13.08 7.54
C THR A 26 31.00 13.50 6.08
N ALA A 27 31.43 14.75 5.87
CA ALA A 27 31.80 15.25 4.55
C ALA A 27 33.04 14.54 3.97
N THR A 28 33.92 14.02 4.83
CA THR A 28 35.14 13.32 4.43
C THR A 28 35.31 12.03 5.25
N PRO A 29 35.81 10.93 4.64
CA PRO A 29 36.27 10.82 3.25
C PRO A 29 35.10 10.68 2.24
N PRO A 30 35.29 10.95 0.93
CA PRO A 30 34.23 10.82 -0.07
C PRO A 30 33.55 9.45 -0.16
N ALA A 31 34.26 8.40 0.21
CA ALA A 31 33.69 7.04 0.28
C ALA A 31 32.56 6.96 1.31
N LEU A 32 32.72 7.59 2.47
CA LEU A 32 31.68 7.65 3.50
C LEU A 32 30.40 8.30 2.97
N VAL A 33 30.55 9.41 2.24
CA VAL A 33 29.42 10.10 1.60
C VAL A 33 28.69 9.19 0.60
N ARG A 34 29.45 8.45 -0.24
CA ARG A 34 28.85 7.51 -1.22
C ARG A 34 28.07 6.41 -0.54
N TYR A 35 28.57 5.83 0.55
CA TYR A 35 27.88 4.76 1.25
C TYR A 35 26.62 5.26 1.94
N PHE A 36 26.62 6.44 2.53
CA PHE A 36 25.41 7.06 3.04
C PHE A 36 24.39 7.36 1.95
N ASN A 37 24.83 7.85 0.79
CA ASN A 37 23.93 8.05 -0.35
C ASN A 37 23.30 6.73 -0.79
N ARG A 38 24.09 5.66 -0.86
CA ARG A 38 23.56 4.33 -1.22
C ARG A 38 22.52 3.82 -0.21
N VAL A 39 22.75 3.98 1.08
CA VAL A 39 21.77 3.63 2.10
C VAL A 39 20.51 4.48 1.98
N ALA A 40 20.63 5.77 1.70
CA ALA A 40 19.49 6.67 1.52
C ALA A 40 18.66 6.31 0.28
N GLU A 41 19.30 5.94 -0.84
CA GLU A 41 18.60 5.46 -2.05
C GLU A 41 17.81 4.18 -1.75
N LEU A 42 18.42 3.22 -1.07
CA LEU A 42 17.78 1.96 -0.70
C LEU A 42 16.62 2.20 0.31
N GLU A 43 16.83 3.09 1.28
CA GLU A 43 15.77 3.48 2.23
C GLU A 43 14.58 4.11 1.50
N ALA A 44 14.81 4.97 0.54
CA ALA A 44 13.75 5.58 -0.26
C ALA A 44 12.92 4.53 -1.01
N VAL A 45 13.57 3.53 -1.62
CA VAL A 45 12.88 2.40 -2.28
C VAL A 45 12.06 1.58 -1.28
N MET A 46 12.64 1.25 -0.13
CA MET A 46 11.95 0.52 0.94
C MET A 46 10.74 1.30 1.46
N ASN A 47 10.89 2.61 1.68
CA ASN A 47 9.82 3.47 2.18
C ASN A 47 8.68 3.63 1.17
N ALA A 48 8.99 3.73 -0.14
CA ALA A 48 7.99 3.74 -1.21
C ALA A 48 7.18 2.44 -1.24
N SER A 49 7.85 1.28 -1.19
CA SER A 49 7.20 -0.03 -1.15
C SER A 49 6.36 -0.22 0.12
N ARG A 50 6.84 0.27 1.27
CA ARG A 50 6.09 0.26 2.53
C ARG A 50 4.79 1.07 2.45
N ARG A 51 4.84 2.26 1.85
CA ARG A 51 3.64 3.09 1.64
C ARG A 51 2.63 2.39 0.75
N ALA A 52 3.09 1.77 -0.34
CA ALA A 52 2.24 1.00 -1.23
C ALA A 52 1.56 -0.19 -0.52
N LEU A 53 2.28 -0.89 0.37
CA LEU A 53 1.70 -1.96 1.21
C LEU A 53 0.70 -1.45 2.25
N GLY A 54 0.81 -0.19 2.67
CA GLY A 54 -0.13 0.44 3.59
C GLY A 54 -1.51 0.72 2.97
N ILE A 55 -1.60 0.72 1.63
CA ILE A 55 -2.86 0.80 0.90
C ILE A 55 -3.42 -0.62 0.86
N GLY A 56 -4.35 -0.94 1.78
CA GLY A 56 -4.96 -2.27 1.86
C GLY A 56 -5.76 -2.66 0.61
N LEU A 57 -6.11 -3.95 0.49
CA LEU A 57 -6.99 -4.46 -0.58
C LEU A 57 -8.47 -4.10 -0.36
N ALA A 58 -8.85 -3.79 0.89
CA ALA A 58 -10.25 -3.52 1.26
C ALA A 58 -10.91 -2.42 0.39
N PRO A 59 -10.29 -1.24 0.16
CA PRO A 59 -10.90 -0.20 -0.69
C PRO A 59 -11.17 -0.67 -2.12
N VAL A 60 -10.28 -1.50 -2.68
CA VAL A 60 -10.43 -2.02 -4.05
C VAL A 60 -11.59 -3.00 -4.15
N THR A 61 -11.74 -3.87 -3.15
CA THR A 61 -12.85 -4.83 -3.06
C THR A 61 -14.17 -4.13 -2.82
N GLU A 62 -14.19 -3.12 -1.94
CA GLU A 62 -15.38 -2.33 -1.65
C GLU A 62 -15.87 -1.57 -2.88
N THR A 63 -14.97 -0.89 -3.60
CA THR A 63 -15.29 -0.19 -4.86
C THR A 63 -15.93 -1.14 -5.88
N LYS A 64 -15.36 -2.33 -6.06
CA LYS A 64 -15.91 -3.34 -6.95
C LYS A 64 -17.34 -3.74 -6.56
N ASN A 65 -17.58 -3.97 -5.28
CA ASN A 65 -18.91 -4.36 -4.77
C ASN A 65 -19.94 -3.25 -4.99
N LEU A 66 -19.53 -1.99 -4.81
CA LEU A 66 -20.41 -0.82 -5.07
C LEU A 66 -20.77 -0.65 -6.55
N LEU A 67 -19.92 -1.12 -7.47
CA LEU A 67 -20.17 -1.02 -8.91
C LEU A 67 -21.06 -2.14 -9.47
N LYS A 68 -21.14 -3.29 -8.77
CA LYS A 68 -21.88 -4.47 -9.25
C LYS A 68 -23.38 -4.20 -9.40
N GLU A 69 -24.01 -3.73 -8.34
CA GLU A 69 -25.47 -3.55 -8.29
C GLU A 69 -25.99 -2.56 -9.35
N PRO A 70 -25.41 -1.34 -9.50
CA PRO A 70 -25.79 -0.43 -10.57
C PRO A 70 -25.66 -1.04 -11.97
N ALA A 71 -24.56 -1.76 -12.26
CA ALA A 71 -24.34 -2.41 -13.54
C ALA A 71 -25.41 -3.48 -13.83
N VAL A 72 -25.73 -4.33 -12.86
CA VAL A 72 -26.80 -5.34 -12.96
C VAL A 72 -28.14 -4.70 -13.25
N MET A 73 -28.51 -3.67 -12.49
CA MET A 73 -29.78 -2.99 -12.67
C MET A 73 -29.90 -2.32 -14.04
N ALA A 74 -28.83 -1.69 -14.50
CA ALA A 74 -28.81 -1.07 -15.82
C ALA A 74 -28.97 -2.10 -16.94
N VAL A 75 -28.31 -3.26 -16.84
CA VAL A 75 -28.47 -4.35 -17.84
C VAL A 75 -29.88 -4.94 -17.79
N CYS A 76 -30.43 -5.24 -16.61
CA CYS A 76 -31.79 -5.76 -16.49
C CYS A 76 -32.82 -4.80 -17.10
N LEU A 77 -32.66 -3.48 -16.89
CA LEU A 77 -33.55 -2.48 -17.48
C LEU A 77 -33.51 -2.51 -19.01
N VAL A 78 -32.31 -2.50 -19.57
CA VAL A 78 -32.11 -2.49 -21.03
C VAL A 78 -32.59 -3.81 -21.65
N MET A 79 -32.25 -4.95 -21.00
CA MET A 79 -32.68 -6.26 -21.50
C MET A 79 -34.18 -6.47 -21.39
N GLY A 80 -34.86 -5.92 -20.40
CA GLY A 80 -36.31 -5.93 -20.31
C GLY A 80 -37.00 -5.24 -21.50
N MET A 81 -36.38 -4.14 -22.02
CA MET A 81 -36.88 -3.50 -23.27
C MET A 81 -36.63 -4.39 -24.48
N VAL A 82 -35.51 -5.10 -24.57
CA VAL A 82 -35.22 -6.05 -25.67
C VAL A 82 -36.20 -7.22 -25.62
N GLU A 83 -36.47 -7.78 -24.43
CA GLU A 83 -37.43 -8.85 -24.23
C GLU A 83 -38.83 -8.44 -24.64
N ALA A 84 -39.29 -7.25 -24.24
CA ALA A 84 -40.59 -6.71 -24.63
C ALA A 84 -40.72 -6.62 -26.17
N HIS A 85 -39.75 -6.00 -26.84
CA HIS A 85 -39.69 -5.92 -28.29
C HIS A 85 -39.70 -7.30 -28.98
N ALA A 86 -38.87 -8.23 -28.47
CA ALA A 86 -38.79 -9.57 -29.02
C ALA A 86 -40.10 -10.35 -28.88
N SER A 87 -40.80 -10.19 -27.75
CA SER A 87 -42.10 -10.79 -27.49
C SER A 87 -43.18 -10.23 -28.42
N GLU A 88 -43.24 -8.92 -28.63
CA GLU A 88 -44.16 -8.25 -29.53
C GLU A 88 -43.96 -8.66 -31.00
N THR A 89 -42.69 -8.91 -31.39
CA THR A 89 -42.34 -9.28 -32.77
C THR A 89 -42.29 -10.78 -33.01
N GLY A 90 -42.65 -11.62 -32.02
CA GLY A 90 -42.63 -13.07 -32.12
C GLY A 90 -41.24 -13.70 -32.21
N LYS A 91 -40.18 -12.97 -31.83
CA LYS A 91 -38.79 -13.43 -31.83
C LYS A 91 -38.49 -14.21 -30.54
N THR A 92 -39.11 -15.37 -30.36
CA THR A 92 -39.09 -16.16 -29.13
C THR A 92 -37.65 -16.44 -28.64
N LYS A 93 -36.71 -16.72 -29.54
CA LYS A 93 -35.31 -16.97 -29.17
C LYS A 93 -34.67 -15.74 -28.51
N LEU A 94 -34.87 -14.58 -29.13
CA LEU A 94 -34.31 -13.31 -28.59
C LEU A 94 -34.96 -12.94 -27.26
N ALA A 95 -36.27 -13.19 -27.11
CA ALA A 95 -36.96 -12.94 -25.85
C ALA A 95 -36.40 -13.81 -24.72
N LEU A 96 -36.13 -15.09 -24.98
CA LEU A 96 -35.52 -15.98 -24.01
C LEU A 96 -34.07 -15.59 -23.66
N GLU A 97 -33.30 -15.15 -24.66
CA GLU A 97 -31.92 -14.70 -24.44
C GLU A 97 -31.86 -13.36 -23.66
N ALA A 98 -32.84 -12.50 -23.84
CA ALA A 98 -32.94 -11.20 -23.17
C ALA A 98 -33.62 -11.26 -21.79
N HIS A 99 -34.28 -12.38 -21.49
CA HIS A 99 -34.90 -12.57 -20.17
C HIS A 99 -33.85 -12.78 -19.11
N VAL A 100 -33.58 -11.75 -18.29
CA VAL A 100 -32.61 -11.77 -17.20
C VAL A 100 -33.15 -11.10 -15.96
N VAL A 101 -32.80 -11.65 -14.82
CA VAL A 101 -33.13 -11.12 -13.50
C VAL A 101 -31.85 -10.90 -12.68
N PRO A 102 -31.86 -10.02 -11.67
CA PRO A 102 -30.66 -9.72 -10.90
C PRO A 102 -29.95 -10.95 -10.31
N SER A 103 -30.71 -12.00 -9.93
CA SER A 103 -30.15 -13.24 -9.40
C SER A 103 -29.29 -14.02 -10.42
N ASP A 104 -29.46 -13.80 -11.72
CA ASP A 104 -28.65 -14.48 -12.74
C ASP A 104 -27.19 -14.04 -12.69
N PHE A 105 -26.91 -12.90 -12.04
CA PHE A 105 -25.59 -12.31 -11.87
C PHE A 105 -24.97 -12.56 -10.48
N GLU A 106 -25.57 -13.43 -9.66
CA GLU A 106 -25.06 -13.76 -8.32
C GLU A 106 -23.83 -14.69 -8.33
N GLY A 107 -23.50 -15.27 -9.49
CA GLY A 107 -22.35 -16.15 -9.69
C GLY A 107 -20.98 -15.44 -9.57
N GLY A 108 -19.95 -16.06 -10.14
CA GLY A 108 -18.62 -15.49 -10.20
C GLY A 108 -18.60 -14.11 -10.84
N GLU A 109 -17.91 -13.15 -10.23
CA GLU A 109 -17.93 -11.74 -10.67
C GLU A 109 -17.44 -11.55 -12.11
N LEU A 110 -16.40 -12.30 -12.51
CA LEU A 110 -15.90 -12.28 -13.88
C LEU A 110 -16.95 -12.85 -14.86
N ASP A 111 -17.65 -13.90 -14.45
CA ASP A 111 -18.70 -14.51 -15.27
C ASP A 111 -19.88 -13.55 -15.39
N ALA A 112 -20.28 -12.89 -14.30
CA ALA A 112 -21.32 -11.86 -14.31
C ALA A 112 -20.96 -10.69 -15.24
N ALA A 113 -19.73 -10.17 -15.16
CA ALA A 113 -19.26 -9.10 -16.04
C ALA A 113 -19.30 -9.51 -17.52
N ASN A 114 -18.78 -10.69 -17.85
CA ASN A 114 -18.80 -11.23 -19.20
C ASN A 114 -20.23 -11.46 -19.70
N GLN A 115 -21.12 -11.97 -18.87
CA GLN A 115 -22.52 -12.16 -19.21
C GLN A 115 -23.20 -10.83 -19.51
N MET A 116 -23.01 -9.79 -18.70
CA MET A 116 -23.55 -8.46 -18.93
C MET A 116 -23.05 -7.87 -20.27
N LEU A 117 -21.74 -7.99 -20.56
CA LEU A 117 -21.18 -7.53 -21.83
C LEU A 117 -21.78 -8.27 -23.03
N ASN A 118 -21.95 -9.59 -22.94
CA ASN A 118 -22.55 -10.40 -23.99
C ASN A 118 -24.01 -10.04 -24.23
N LEU A 119 -24.79 -9.79 -23.17
CA LEU A 119 -26.18 -9.35 -23.27
C LEU A 119 -26.32 -8.02 -24.01
N LEU A 120 -25.47 -7.04 -23.69
CA LEU A 120 -25.49 -5.75 -24.37
C LEU A 120 -25.10 -5.84 -25.84
N GLN A 121 -24.44 -6.92 -26.30
CA GLN A 121 -24.15 -7.19 -27.70
C GLN A 121 -25.38 -7.67 -28.50
N LEU A 122 -26.44 -8.15 -27.83
CA LEU A 122 -27.70 -8.50 -28.50
C LEU A 122 -28.39 -7.27 -29.12
N ILE A 123 -28.03 -6.07 -28.68
CA ILE A 123 -28.59 -4.81 -29.17
C ILE A 123 -27.91 -4.43 -30.47
N THR A 124 -28.35 -5.05 -31.56
CA THR A 124 -27.90 -4.71 -32.90
C THR A 124 -28.53 -3.40 -33.39
N SER A 125 -27.97 -2.79 -34.44
CA SER A 125 -28.46 -1.51 -34.96
C SER A 125 -29.96 -1.52 -35.31
N PRO A 126 -30.54 -2.57 -35.95
CA PRO A 126 -31.99 -2.65 -36.19
C PRO A 126 -32.80 -2.68 -34.89
N ILE A 127 -32.38 -3.45 -33.91
CA ILE A 127 -33.05 -3.54 -32.61
C ILE A 127 -32.99 -2.19 -31.90
N LEU A 128 -31.80 -1.57 -31.85
CA LEU A 128 -31.60 -0.27 -31.23
C LEU A 128 -32.54 0.81 -31.80
N THR A 129 -32.75 0.82 -33.14
CA THR A 129 -33.64 1.78 -33.79
C THR A 129 -35.06 1.66 -33.25
N VAL A 130 -35.57 0.43 -33.13
CA VAL A 130 -36.93 0.18 -32.62
C VAL A 130 -37.03 0.47 -31.13
N LEU A 131 -36.05 0.06 -30.35
CA LEU A 131 -36.03 0.33 -28.92
C LEU A 131 -36.04 1.83 -28.60
N LYS A 132 -35.41 2.64 -29.45
CA LYS A 132 -35.46 4.11 -29.34
C LYS A 132 -36.83 4.67 -29.70
N ALA A 133 -37.45 4.15 -30.76
CA ALA A 133 -38.71 4.66 -31.26
C ALA A 133 -39.89 4.27 -30.36
N ASP A 134 -39.96 3.01 -29.95
CA ASP A 134 -41.15 2.42 -29.36
C ASP A 134 -41.02 2.12 -27.87
N HIS A 135 -39.81 1.87 -27.37
CA HIS A 135 -39.55 1.48 -25.95
C HIS A 135 -38.84 2.54 -25.13
N GLY A 136 -38.57 3.73 -25.68
CA GLY A 136 -38.03 4.87 -24.95
C GLY A 136 -36.55 4.76 -24.57
N LEU A 137 -35.80 3.81 -25.15
CA LEU A 137 -34.35 3.71 -24.91
C LEU A 137 -33.66 4.91 -25.55
N THR A 138 -32.87 5.65 -24.79
CA THR A 138 -32.06 6.75 -25.31
C THR A 138 -30.60 6.32 -25.52
N ASP A 139 -29.89 7.02 -26.42
CA ASP A 139 -28.45 6.81 -26.60
C ASP A 139 -27.69 7.06 -25.28
N ALA A 140 -28.11 8.04 -24.50
CA ALA A 140 -27.54 8.36 -23.22
C ALA A 140 -27.69 7.18 -22.24
N ALA A 141 -28.90 6.61 -22.09
CA ALA A 141 -29.16 5.49 -21.21
C ALA A 141 -28.37 4.23 -21.60
N LEU A 142 -28.26 3.93 -22.91
CA LEU A 142 -27.46 2.81 -23.40
C LEU A 142 -25.95 3.03 -23.13
N THR A 143 -25.47 4.25 -23.36
CA THR A 143 -24.07 4.61 -23.10
C THR A 143 -23.76 4.52 -21.61
N GLU A 144 -24.66 4.99 -20.76
CA GLU A 144 -24.54 4.90 -19.30
C GLU A 144 -24.53 3.43 -18.85
N ALA A 145 -25.44 2.60 -19.32
CA ALA A 145 -25.46 1.18 -18.99
C ALA A 145 -24.16 0.47 -19.41
N ARG A 146 -23.63 0.76 -20.60
CA ARG A 146 -22.33 0.24 -21.04
C ARG A 146 -21.20 0.72 -20.15
N GLY A 147 -21.18 2.02 -19.83
CA GLY A 147 -20.18 2.61 -18.92
C GLY A 147 -20.16 1.91 -17.56
N MET A 148 -21.32 1.70 -16.94
CA MET A 148 -21.42 0.98 -15.66
C MET A 148 -20.90 -0.46 -15.75
N VAL A 149 -21.20 -1.18 -16.83
CA VAL A 149 -20.70 -2.55 -17.03
C VAL A 149 -19.20 -2.57 -17.25
N ASP A 150 -18.67 -1.64 -18.05
CA ASP A 150 -17.22 -1.52 -18.29
C ASP A 150 -16.46 -1.17 -17.01
N GLU A 151 -16.98 -0.25 -16.20
CA GLU A 151 -16.40 0.10 -14.90
C GLU A 151 -16.38 -1.10 -13.93
N PHE A 152 -17.48 -1.86 -13.86
CA PHE A 152 -17.53 -3.09 -13.06
C PHE A 152 -16.55 -4.14 -13.59
N ALA A 153 -16.53 -4.41 -14.89
CA ALA A 153 -15.63 -5.37 -15.53
C ALA A 153 -14.15 -5.04 -15.26
N ASN A 154 -13.79 -3.76 -15.35
CA ASN A 154 -12.46 -3.29 -15.04
C ASN A 154 -12.13 -3.46 -13.53
N ALA A 155 -13.09 -3.24 -12.65
CA ALA A 155 -12.93 -3.39 -11.21
C ALA A 155 -12.77 -4.86 -10.78
N VAL A 156 -13.36 -5.83 -11.51
CA VAL A 156 -13.26 -7.26 -11.20
C VAL A 156 -11.81 -7.77 -11.19
N GLY A 157 -10.97 -7.31 -12.11
CA GLY A 157 -9.55 -7.65 -12.15
C GLY A 157 -8.67 -6.93 -11.12
N SER A 158 -9.15 -5.83 -10.57
CA SER A 158 -8.37 -4.93 -9.72
C SER A 158 -7.86 -5.55 -8.41
N PRO A 159 -8.63 -6.37 -7.66
CA PRO A 159 -8.13 -7.02 -6.44
C PRO A 159 -6.96 -7.95 -6.71
N ARG A 160 -6.96 -8.68 -7.81
CA ARG A 160 -5.89 -9.61 -8.18
C ARG A 160 -4.61 -8.86 -8.58
N SER A 161 -4.74 -7.77 -9.34
CA SER A 161 -3.59 -6.94 -9.71
C SER A 161 -3.04 -6.19 -8.48
N ALA A 162 -3.89 -5.70 -7.59
CA ALA A 162 -3.48 -5.09 -6.33
C ALA A 162 -2.74 -6.10 -5.43
N PHE A 163 -3.21 -7.36 -5.34
CA PHE A 163 -2.51 -8.42 -4.62
C PHE A 163 -1.14 -8.74 -5.25
N ALA A 164 -1.05 -8.83 -6.58
CA ALA A 164 0.22 -9.03 -7.28
C ALA A 164 1.20 -7.89 -7.02
N ASN A 165 0.73 -6.64 -7.02
CA ASN A 165 1.52 -5.46 -6.69
C ASN A 165 2.00 -5.49 -5.22
N GLN A 166 1.14 -5.88 -4.27
CA GLN A 166 1.53 -6.05 -2.87
C GLN A 166 2.62 -7.10 -2.71
N THR A 167 2.50 -8.24 -3.40
CA THR A 167 3.52 -9.28 -3.41
C THR A 167 4.84 -8.73 -3.97
N GLY A 168 4.78 -7.96 -5.06
CA GLY A 168 5.95 -7.29 -5.63
C GLY A 168 6.61 -6.32 -4.66
N HIS A 169 5.83 -5.50 -3.96
CA HIS A 169 6.36 -4.57 -2.96
C HIS A 169 6.95 -5.29 -1.75
N GLN A 170 6.38 -6.42 -1.31
CA GLN A 170 6.98 -7.23 -0.24
C GLN A 170 8.32 -7.82 -0.70
N ALA A 171 8.40 -8.35 -1.91
CA ALA A 171 9.65 -8.88 -2.47
C ALA A 171 10.75 -7.81 -2.57
N ILE A 172 10.39 -6.56 -2.91
CA ILE A 172 11.33 -5.43 -2.90
C ILE A 172 11.86 -5.18 -1.49
N ILE A 173 11.00 -5.17 -0.47
CA ILE A 173 11.43 -4.97 0.93
C ILE A 173 12.37 -6.07 1.36
N ASP A 174 12.03 -7.33 1.05
CA ASP A 174 12.82 -8.50 1.42
C ASP A 174 14.20 -8.52 0.72
N PHE A 175 14.30 -7.92 -0.46
CA PHE A 175 15.57 -7.72 -1.17
C PHE A 175 16.38 -6.55 -0.60
N VAL A 176 15.73 -5.43 -0.31
CA VAL A 176 16.41 -4.18 0.07
C VAL A 176 16.97 -4.23 1.49
N ILE A 177 16.29 -4.88 2.43
CA ILE A 177 16.75 -4.98 3.82
C ILE A 177 18.13 -5.66 3.93
N PRO A 178 18.37 -6.84 3.36
CA PRO A 178 19.70 -7.46 3.33
C PRO A 178 20.77 -6.58 2.66
N GLU A 179 20.40 -5.88 1.58
CA GLU A 179 21.34 -5.01 0.88
C GLU A 179 21.74 -3.78 1.72
N ILE A 180 20.79 -3.13 2.41
CA ILE A 180 21.10 -2.07 3.37
C ILE A 180 22.01 -2.61 4.47
N ARG A 181 21.68 -3.76 5.03
CA ARG A 181 22.47 -4.40 6.07
C ARG A 181 23.89 -4.63 5.59
N ARG A 182 24.06 -5.19 4.39
CA ARG A 182 25.36 -5.39 3.77
C ARG A 182 26.16 -4.09 3.66
N VAL A 183 25.56 -3.01 3.15
CA VAL A 183 26.25 -1.71 3.05
C VAL A 183 26.64 -1.18 4.42
N LEU A 184 25.77 -1.29 5.40
CA LEU A 184 26.06 -0.85 6.77
C LEU A 184 27.24 -1.64 7.36
N GLU A 185 27.18 -2.97 7.33
CA GLU A 185 28.15 -3.85 8.01
C GLU A 185 29.50 -3.90 7.30
N THR A 186 29.50 -3.92 5.95
CA THR A 186 30.74 -4.10 5.19
C THR A 186 31.41 -2.81 4.73
N GLN A 187 30.68 -1.70 4.75
CA GLN A 187 31.19 -0.44 4.19
C GLN A 187 31.12 0.71 5.21
N LEU A 188 29.94 0.98 5.82
CA LEU A 188 29.79 2.10 6.74
C LEU A 188 30.41 1.84 8.11
N ASP A 189 30.14 0.70 8.74
CA ASP A 189 30.69 0.40 10.05
C ASP A 189 32.22 0.38 10.08
N PRO A 190 32.93 -0.23 9.08
CA PRO A 190 34.38 -0.15 9.02
C PRO A 190 34.90 1.27 8.82
N MET A 191 34.21 2.07 8.00
CA MET A 191 34.59 3.47 7.78
C MET A 191 34.32 4.33 9.02
N ALA A 192 33.22 4.09 9.74
CA ALA A 192 32.91 4.81 10.98
C ALA A 192 33.94 4.57 12.09
N ARG A 193 34.47 3.35 12.19
CA ARG A 193 35.52 2.99 13.21
C ARG A 193 36.78 3.82 13.08
N GLN A 194 37.07 4.42 11.92
CA GLN A 194 38.22 5.32 11.78
C GLN A 194 38.11 6.58 12.65
N PHE A 195 36.91 6.90 13.12
CA PHE A 195 36.65 8.04 14.00
C PHE A 195 36.58 7.69 15.48
N ASP A 196 36.79 6.41 15.82
CA ASP A 196 36.89 5.93 17.22
C ASP A 196 38.28 6.15 17.79
N LEU A 197 38.78 7.36 17.66
CA LEU A 197 40.11 7.74 18.17
C LEU A 197 39.97 8.70 19.35
N LYS A 198 41.01 8.76 20.19
CA LYS A 198 41.07 9.78 21.24
C LYS A 198 41.13 11.16 20.58
N PRO A 199 40.23 12.08 20.91
CA PRO A 199 40.26 13.41 20.35
C PRO A 199 41.52 14.16 20.77
N THR A 200 42.18 14.79 19.78
CA THR A 200 43.39 15.61 20.01
C THR A 200 43.16 17.08 19.68
N ASP A 201 42.12 17.38 18.92
CA ASP A 201 41.74 18.71 18.48
C ASP A 201 40.20 18.83 18.27
N SER A 202 39.69 20.01 17.98
CA SER A 202 38.26 20.26 17.80
C SER A 202 37.67 19.45 16.63
N GLY A 203 38.41 19.19 15.55
CA GLY A 203 37.97 18.41 14.42
C GLY A 203 37.82 16.93 14.77
N SER A 204 38.74 16.37 15.57
CA SER A 204 38.65 14.99 16.06
C SER A 204 37.53 14.82 17.08
N ILE A 205 37.27 15.83 17.92
CA ILE A 205 36.09 15.84 18.83
C ILE A 205 34.80 15.72 18.02
N THR A 206 34.61 16.52 17.00
CA THR A 206 33.39 16.49 16.15
C THR A 206 33.20 15.14 15.47
N LYS A 207 34.28 14.53 14.97
CA LYS A 207 34.26 13.19 14.37
C LYS A 207 33.92 12.10 15.39
N LYS A 208 34.47 12.16 16.59
CA LYS A 208 34.18 11.22 17.70
C LYS A 208 32.71 11.35 18.13
N MET A 209 32.20 12.57 18.26
CA MET A 209 30.79 12.79 18.59
C MET A 209 29.86 12.17 17.54
N TRP A 210 30.19 12.32 16.25
CA TRP A 210 29.45 11.63 15.20
C TRP A 210 29.52 10.12 15.31
N PHE A 211 30.72 9.55 15.55
CA PHE A 211 30.88 8.10 15.70
C PHE A 211 30.03 7.54 16.85
N ASP A 212 30.01 8.23 17.99
CA ASP A 212 29.20 7.81 19.14
C ASP A 212 27.70 7.88 18.84
N ALA A 213 27.24 8.94 18.16
CA ALA A 213 25.86 9.07 17.70
C ALA A 213 25.50 8.00 16.66
N TYR A 214 26.41 7.71 15.72
CA TYR A 214 26.22 6.65 14.72
C TYR A 214 26.11 5.28 15.39
N THR A 215 27.00 4.96 16.31
CA THR A 215 26.99 3.69 17.04
C THR A 215 25.72 3.51 17.86
N ALA A 216 25.27 4.56 18.54
CA ALA A 216 23.98 4.55 19.24
C ALA A 216 22.80 4.34 18.30
N ALA A 217 22.82 4.98 17.10
CA ALA A 217 21.77 4.83 16.09
C ALA A 217 21.73 3.42 15.47
N ARG A 218 22.84 2.66 15.49
CA ARG A 218 22.91 1.28 14.99
C ARG A 218 22.22 0.25 15.89
N VAL A 219 21.88 0.62 17.11
CA VAL A 219 21.15 -0.25 18.04
C VAL A 219 19.69 -0.37 17.59
N ILE A 220 19.24 -1.59 17.27
CA ILE A 220 17.84 -1.86 16.99
C ILE A 220 17.11 -1.95 18.34
N VAL A 221 16.20 -1.00 18.55
CA VAL A 221 15.36 -1.00 19.75
C VAL A 221 14.08 -1.78 19.46
N ASP A 222 13.92 -2.93 20.10
CA ASP A 222 12.67 -3.68 20.10
C ASP A 222 11.68 -3.03 21.07
N LEU A 223 10.85 -2.15 20.52
CA LEU A 223 9.72 -1.57 21.25
C LEU A 223 8.67 -2.66 21.47
N ALA A 224 8.63 -3.28 22.66
CA ALA A 224 7.59 -4.22 23.03
C ALA A 224 6.20 -3.53 22.99
N PRO A 225 5.13 -4.19 22.46
CA PRO A 225 3.79 -3.64 22.58
C PRO A 225 3.43 -3.63 24.07
N GLY A 226 3.27 -2.45 24.65
CA GLY A 226 2.76 -2.27 26.01
C GLY A 226 3.77 -1.94 27.09
N SER A 227 5.04 -1.66 26.82
CA SER A 227 5.85 -0.94 27.79
C SER A 227 5.54 0.57 27.77
N GLY A 228 4.27 0.89 28.02
CA GLY A 228 3.85 2.23 28.40
C GLY A 228 4.42 2.49 29.80
N GLY A 229 5.48 3.30 29.87
CA GLY A 229 5.83 4.08 31.04
C GLY A 229 6.28 3.32 32.27
N GLU A 230 7.44 2.67 32.24
CA GLU A 230 8.31 2.76 33.40
C GLU A 230 9.31 3.90 33.12
N THR A 231 9.02 5.04 33.71
CA THR A 231 10.00 6.11 33.89
C THR A 231 11.25 5.46 34.53
N PRO A 232 12.47 5.68 34.01
CA PRO A 232 13.64 5.17 34.66
C PRO A 232 13.70 5.72 36.08
N THR A 233 13.54 4.87 37.08
CA THR A 233 13.75 5.19 38.48
C THR A 233 15.21 5.54 38.62
N VAL A 234 15.49 6.82 38.77
CA VAL A 234 16.78 7.30 39.23
C VAL A 234 17.07 6.58 40.55
N PRO A 235 18.23 5.93 40.77
CA PRO A 235 18.58 5.36 42.06
C PRO A 235 18.67 6.52 43.04
N GLY A 236 17.61 6.73 43.81
CA GLY A 236 17.54 7.69 44.86
C GLY A 236 18.43 7.27 46.00
N GLY A 237 19.33 8.17 46.39
CA GLY A 237 20.27 8.00 47.48
C GLY A 237 19.58 7.65 48.79
N ASN A 238 20.24 6.75 49.49
CA ASN A 238 20.01 6.34 50.84
C ASN A 238 20.03 7.55 51.76
N GLY A 239 18.91 7.89 52.37
CA GLY A 239 18.77 8.92 53.41
C GLY A 239 17.94 8.35 54.55
N GLY A 240 18.62 7.66 55.46
CA GLY A 240 18.04 7.21 56.72
C GLY A 240 17.61 8.39 57.59
N GLY A 241 16.40 8.34 58.11
CA GLY A 241 15.87 9.25 59.11
C GLY A 241 14.79 8.53 59.92
N THR A 242 15.23 7.97 61.06
CA THR A 242 14.33 7.46 62.11
C THR A 242 13.60 8.63 62.78
N PRO A 243 12.28 8.62 62.93
CA PRO A 243 11.60 9.59 63.74
C PRO A 243 11.72 9.27 65.24
N PRO A 244 11.82 10.29 66.14
CA PRO A 244 11.89 10.09 67.57
C PRO A 244 10.50 9.79 68.18
N PRO A 245 10.43 9.07 69.32
CA PRO A 245 9.17 8.80 70.03
C PRO A 245 8.65 10.05 70.74
N THR A 246 7.35 10.23 70.60
CA THR A 246 6.60 11.30 71.33
C THR A 246 6.19 10.78 72.72
N PRO A 247 6.14 11.67 73.74
CA PRO A 247 5.82 11.34 75.14
C PRO A 247 4.33 11.03 75.40
#